data_8f887a61cbbea45d323ac1bd8572929c
#
_entry.id   8f887a61cbbea45d323ac1bd8572929c
#
_cell.length_a   1.000
_cell.length_b   1.000
_cell.length_c   1.000
_cell.angle_alpha   90.00
_cell.angle_beta   90.00
_cell.angle_gamma   90.00
#
_symmetry.space_group_name_H-M   'P 1'
#
loop_
_entity.id
_entity.type
_entity.pdbx_description
1 polymer ?
#
loop_
_entity_poly.entity_id
_entity_poly.type
_entity_poly.pdbx_seq_one_letter_code
_entity_poly.pdbx_strand_id
1 'polypeptide(L)'
;NHYSSIMFSKEEAAKIKKEFWTSFGKSFPKKWILYDTKIKDFAFKFYCDNKKAEVSIDIEMKDEIFRNAYYEKLWSLEGILEDELKCEVYKDEFYTLENGKVISRFWVEKHGVSIYNKNTWREIFEFFVEKMTAFEMVYYEYEEFIKDV
;
A
#
# COMPACT_ATOMS: atom_id res chain seq x y z
N ASN A 1 -13.59 18.47 1.96
CA ASN A 1 -14.84 19.11 2.32
C ASN A 1 -15.68 18.15 3.16
N HIS A 2 -16.02 18.54 4.38
CA HIS A 2 -16.80 17.68 5.28
C HIS A 2 -18.21 17.36 4.74
N TYR A 3 -18.71 18.13 3.80
CA TYR A 3 -19.98 17.82 3.14
C TYR A 3 -19.95 16.48 2.42
N SER A 4 -18.83 16.12 1.81
CA SER A 4 -18.72 14.86 1.08
C SER A 4 -19.00 13.66 1.97
N SER A 5 -18.47 13.67 3.19
CA SER A 5 -18.67 12.54 4.12
C SER A 5 -20.07 12.55 4.74
N ILE A 6 -20.74 13.71 4.81
CA ILE A 6 -22.09 13.82 5.35
C ILE A 6 -23.13 13.47 4.29
N MET A 7 -22.90 13.85 3.03
CA MET A 7 -23.86 13.71 1.95
C MET A 7 -23.99 12.31 1.38
N PHE A 8 -23.00 11.43 1.63
CA PHE A 8 -23.04 10.08 1.13
C PHE A 8 -23.64 9.12 2.15
N SER A 9 -24.66 8.38 1.75
CA SER A 9 -25.15 7.23 2.51
C SER A 9 -24.09 6.11 2.44
N LYS A 10 -24.25 5.09 3.29
CA LYS A 10 -23.38 3.90 3.24
C LYS A 10 -23.41 3.24 1.88
N GLU A 11 -24.58 3.17 1.26
CA GLU A 11 -24.77 2.57 -0.07
C GLU A 11 -24.06 3.37 -1.14
N GLU A 12 -24.18 4.68 -1.11
CA GLU A 12 -23.51 5.59 -2.06
C GLU A 12 -22.00 5.52 -1.89
N ALA A 13 -21.51 5.52 -0.65
CA ALA A 13 -20.09 5.40 -0.37
C ALA A 13 -19.51 4.07 -0.88
N ALA A 14 -20.23 2.97 -0.65
CA ALA A 14 -19.82 1.65 -1.13
C ALA A 14 -19.79 1.59 -2.66
N LYS A 15 -20.77 2.22 -3.31
CA LYS A 15 -20.85 2.30 -4.77
C LYS A 15 -19.67 3.07 -5.36
N ILE A 16 -19.32 4.21 -4.76
CA ILE A 16 -18.20 5.04 -5.20
C ILE A 16 -16.88 4.27 -5.04
N LYS A 17 -16.69 3.61 -3.91
CA LYS A 17 -15.49 2.80 -3.68
C LYS A 17 -15.37 1.69 -4.72
N LYS A 18 -16.44 1.00 -5.02
CA LYS A 18 -16.47 -0.05 -6.03
C LYS A 18 -16.12 0.51 -7.40
N GLU A 19 -16.70 1.65 -7.76
CA GLU A 19 -16.41 2.34 -9.01
C GLU A 19 -14.93 2.74 -9.10
N PHE A 20 -14.37 3.25 -8.01
CA PHE A 20 -12.97 3.64 -7.92
C PHE A 20 -12.04 2.47 -8.27
N TRP A 21 -12.20 1.35 -7.57
CA TRP A 21 -11.33 0.18 -7.78
C TRP A 21 -11.54 -0.46 -9.15
N THR A 22 -12.78 -0.47 -9.63
CA THR A 22 -13.10 -0.95 -10.98
C THR A 22 -12.44 -0.08 -12.04
N SER A 23 -12.51 1.23 -11.88
CA SER A 23 -11.85 2.19 -12.79
C SER A 23 -10.34 2.02 -12.79
N PHE A 24 -9.75 1.82 -11.62
CA PHE A 24 -8.31 1.59 -11.52
C PHE A 24 -7.92 0.33 -12.29
N GLY A 25 -8.61 -0.76 -12.07
CA GLY A 25 -8.34 -2.03 -12.76
C GLY A 25 -8.50 -1.96 -14.27
N LYS A 26 -9.48 -1.20 -14.74
CA LYS A 26 -9.70 -1.01 -16.19
C LYS A 26 -8.67 -0.09 -16.82
N SER A 27 -8.28 0.98 -16.12
CA SER A 27 -7.32 1.95 -16.63
C SER A 27 -5.90 1.41 -16.67
N PHE A 28 -5.58 0.52 -15.75
CA PHE A 28 -4.25 -0.07 -15.62
C PHE A 28 -4.37 -1.59 -15.46
N PRO A 29 -4.67 -2.30 -16.58
CA PRO A 29 -4.95 -3.75 -16.53
C PRO A 29 -3.69 -4.58 -16.37
N LYS A 30 -2.92 -4.30 -15.35
CA LYS A 30 -1.70 -5.01 -14.99
C LYS A 30 -1.97 -5.92 -13.80
N LYS A 31 -1.37 -7.12 -13.83
CA LYS A 31 -1.40 -8.01 -12.67
C LYS A 31 -0.30 -7.59 -11.71
N TRP A 32 -0.68 -6.92 -10.63
CA TRP A 32 0.24 -6.53 -9.56
C TRP A 32 0.57 -7.72 -8.68
N ILE A 33 1.77 -7.70 -8.07
CA ILE A 33 2.23 -8.80 -7.23
C ILE A 33 1.30 -9.05 -6.03
N LEU A 34 0.91 -8.02 -5.31
CA LEU A 34 0.01 -8.03 -4.14
C LEU A 34 0.36 -9.18 -3.15
N TYR A 35 -0.49 -10.19 -3.06
CA TYR A 35 -0.30 -11.34 -2.17
C TYR A 35 0.59 -12.44 -2.75
N ASP A 36 0.92 -12.37 -4.02
CA ASP A 36 1.70 -13.40 -4.71
C ASP A 36 3.20 -13.14 -4.58
N THR A 37 3.66 -12.99 -3.33
CA THR A 37 5.06 -12.74 -3.02
C THR A 37 5.84 -14.02 -2.77
N LYS A 38 5.13 -15.16 -2.65
CA LYS A 38 5.70 -16.45 -2.24
C LYS A 38 6.26 -16.45 -0.82
N ILE A 39 5.93 -15.41 -0.06
CA ILE A 39 6.16 -15.35 1.38
C ILE A 39 4.78 -15.23 2.02
N LYS A 40 4.42 -16.20 2.85
CA LYS A 40 3.14 -16.19 3.54
C LYS A 40 3.07 -14.97 4.46
N ASP A 41 1.92 -14.29 4.47
CA ASP A 41 1.67 -13.12 5.31
C ASP A 41 2.61 -11.94 5.02
N PHE A 42 3.04 -11.82 3.77
CA PHE A 42 3.84 -10.72 3.26
C PHE A 42 3.20 -10.26 1.96
N ALA A 43 2.69 -9.04 1.93
CA ALA A 43 1.89 -8.57 0.81
C ALA A 43 2.13 -7.10 0.50
N PHE A 44 1.87 -6.73 -0.76
CA PHE A 44 1.84 -5.36 -1.21
C PHE A 44 0.38 -4.94 -1.29
N LYS A 45 0.06 -3.72 -0.87
CA LYS A 45 -1.33 -3.26 -0.84
C LYS A 45 -1.48 -1.85 -1.36
N PHE A 46 -2.62 -1.62 -2.02
CA PHE A 46 -3.13 -0.29 -2.33
C PHE A 46 -4.15 0.10 -1.27
N TYR A 47 -4.16 1.37 -0.92
CA TYR A 47 -5.15 1.91 0.01
C TYR A 47 -5.53 3.33 -0.40
N CYS A 48 -6.80 3.67 -0.25
CA CYS A 48 -7.27 5.03 -0.44
C CYS A 48 -8.49 5.28 0.45
N ASP A 49 -8.51 6.43 1.09
CA ASP A 49 -9.65 6.86 1.89
C ASP A 49 -10.10 8.28 1.48
N ASN A 50 -10.79 8.98 2.35
CA ASN A 50 -11.30 10.32 2.07
C ASN A 50 -10.23 11.42 2.17
N LYS A 51 -9.00 11.10 2.52
CA LYS A 51 -7.93 12.08 2.77
C LYS A 51 -6.64 11.77 2.06
N LYS A 52 -6.33 10.48 1.84
CA LYS A 52 -5.02 10.06 1.36
C LYS A 52 -5.08 8.74 0.60
N ALA A 53 -4.02 8.49 -0.13
CA ALA A 53 -3.73 7.23 -0.79
C ALA A 53 -2.42 6.68 -0.26
N GLU A 54 -2.29 5.35 -0.19
CA GLU A 54 -1.07 4.69 0.27
C GLU A 54 -0.76 3.48 -0.59
N VAL A 55 0.54 3.20 -0.69
CA VAL A 55 1.04 1.93 -1.20
C VAL A 55 1.94 1.36 -0.12
N SER A 56 1.70 0.11 0.29
CA SER A 56 2.41 -0.46 1.43
C SER A 56 2.95 -1.86 1.16
N ILE A 57 3.95 -2.22 1.96
CA ILE A 57 4.36 -3.60 2.18
C ILE A 57 3.94 -3.94 3.60
N ASP A 58 3.03 -4.91 3.73
CA ASP A 58 2.53 -5.36 5.02
C ASP A 58 3.12 -6.73 5.36
N ILE A 59 3.74 -6.81 6.52
CA ILE A 59 4.34 -8.02 7.06
C ILE A 59 3.45 -8.45 8.22
N GLU A 60 2.65 -9.51 8.00
CA GLU A 60 1.50 -9.82 8.84
C GLU A 60 1.63 -11.13 9.62
N MET A 61 2.82 -11.74 9.67
CA MET A 61 3.01 -12.97 10.45
C MET A 61 2.68 -12.71 11.91
N LYS A 62 1.98 -13.66 12.53
CA LYS A 62 1.69 -13.61 13.96
C LYS A 62 2.94 -13.82 14.79
N ASP A 63 3.84 -14.67 14.31
CA ASP A 63 5.11 -14.94 14.96
C ASP A 63 5.98 -13.68 14.89
N GLU A 64 6.19 -13.06 16.05
CA GLU A 64 6.92 -11.80 16.17
C GLU A 64 8.38 -11.93 15.71
N ILE A 65 9.00 -13.09 15.92
CA ILE A 65 10.39 -13.34 15.54
C ILE A 65 10.53 -13.30 14.02
N PHE A 66 9.65 -14.01 13.30
CA PHE A 66 9.65 -14.01 11.84
C PHE A 66 9.26 -12.65 11.29
N ARG A 67 8.26 -12.02 11.88
CA ARG A 67 7.83 -10.67 11.45
C ARG A 67 8.99 -9.68 11.58
N ASN A 68 9.70 -9.72 12.71
CA ASN A 68 10.87 -8.87 12.92
C ASN A 68 11.97 -9.16 11.92
N ALA A 69 12.24 -10.43 11.62
CA ALA A 69 13.29 -10.81 10.68
C ALA A 69 13.03 -10.22 9.28
N TYR A 70 11.80 -10.28 8.79
CA TYR A 70 11.43 -9.66 7.52
C TYR A 70 11.47 -8.14 7.59
N TYR A 71 11.04 -7.56 8.71
CA TYR A 71 11.13 -6.12 8.93
C TYR A 71 12.58 -5.63 8.83
N GLU A 72 13.50 -6.31 9.49
CA GLU A 72 14.92 -5.96 9.45
C GLU A 72 15.52 -6.05 8.04
N LYS A 73 15.08 -7.07 7.27
CA LYS A 73 15.51 -7.20 5.87
C LYS A 73 15.10 -5.99 5.05
N LEU A 74 13.82 -5.59 5.15
CA LEU A 74 13.33 -4.42 4.44
C LEU A 74 13.98 -3.14 4.94
N TRP A 75 14.20 -3.01 6.23
CA TRP A 75 14.85 -1.84 6.78
C TRP A 75 16.26 -1.68 6.20
N SER A 76 16.99 -2.77 6.04
CA SER A 76 18.33 -2.71 5.43
C SER A 76 18.30 -2.23 3.98
N LEU A 77 17.15 -2.32 3.31
CA LEU A 77 16.95 -1.84 1.94
C LEU A 77 16.33 -0.43 1.88
N GLU A 78 16.17 0.25 3.01
CA GLU A 78 15.45 1.54 3.06
C GLU A 78 16.01 2.57 2.10
N GLY A 79 17.33 2.71 2.03
CA GLY A 79 17.96 3.66 1.12
C GLY A 79 17.67 3.35 -0.34
N ILE A 80 17.68 2.06 -0.69
CA ILE A 80 17.37 1.61 -2.05
C ILE A 80 15.90 1.87 -2.36
N LEU A 81 15.01 1.59 -1.39
CA LEU A 81 13.59 1.86 -1.55
C LEU A 81 13.33 3.35 -1.77
N GLU A 82 13.93 4.22 -0.97
CA GLU A 82 13.73 5.66 -1.10
C GLU A 82 14.27 6.20 -2.41
N ASP A 83 15.41 5.70 -2.87
CA ASP A 83 15.96 6.09 -4.17
C ASP A 83 15.01 5.70 -5.31
N GLU A 84 14.47 4.49 -5.27
CA GLU A 84 13.58 4.00 -6.34
C GLU A 84 12.22 4.67 -6.31
N LEU A 85 11.66 4.86 -5.10
CA LEU A 85 10.35 5.48 -4.91
C LEU A 85 10.39 7.01 -5.02
N LYS A 86 11.58 7.60 -4.90
CA LYS A 86 11.81 9.05 -4.99
C LYS A 86 11.01 9.85 -3.96
N CYS A 87 10.81 9.27 -2.79
CA CYS A 87 10.13 9.90 -1.68
C CYS A 87 10.48 9.19 -0.38
N GLU A 88 10.07 9.80 0.73
CA GLU A 88 10.25 9.20 2.04
C GLU A 88 9.40 7.93 2.16
N VAL A 89 10.02 6.88 2.70
CA VAL A 89 9.34 5.63 3.03
C VAL A 89 9.15 5.58 4.54
N TYR A 90 7.91 5.54 4.97
CA TYR A 90 7.56 5.41 6.38
C TYR A 90 7.64 3.94 6.78
N LYS A 91 7.93 3.69 8.05
CA LYS A 91 7.98 2.33 8.58
C LYS A 91 7.53 2.30 10.03
N ASP A 92 6.91 1.20 10.40
CA ASP A 92 6.52 0.94 11.78
C ASP A 92 6.52 -0.57 11.99
N GLU A 93 7.35 -1.03 12.90
CA GLU A 93 7.45 -2.46 13.23
C GLU A 93 6.19 -2.97 13.93
N PHE A 94 5.51 -2.10 14.68
CA PHE A 94 4.34 -2.46 15.51
C PHE A 94 3.14 -1.62 15.11
N TYR A 95 2.78 -1.67 13.83
CA TYR A 95 1.64 -0.94 13.30
C TYR A 95 0.35 -1.66 13.69
N THR A 96 -0.55 -0.96 14.38
CA THR A 96 -1.81 -1.55 14.83
C THR A 96 -2.93 -1.22 13.85
N LEU A 97 -3.53 -2.26 13.29
CA LEU A 97 -4.69 -2.13 12.40
C LEU A 97 -5.95 -1.80 13.22
N GLU A 98 -6.99 -1.35 12.55
CA GLU A 98 -8.27 -1.01 13.22
C GLU A 98 -8.85 -2.18 14.01
N ASN A 99 -8.65 -3.41 13.53
CA ASN A 99 -9.11 -4.61 14.23
C ASN A 99 -8.23 -5.02 15.42
N GLY A 100 -7.20 -4.23 15.74
CA GLY A 100 -6.29 -4.50 16.83
C GLY A 100 -5.11 -5.39 16.47
N LYS A 101 -5.07 -5.93 15.26
CA LYS A 101 -3.95 -6.77 14.82
C LYS A 101 -2.69 -5.93 14.66
N VAL A 102 -1.57 -6.41 15.21
CA VAL A 102 -0.27 -5.76 15.04
C VAL A 102 0.47 -6.39 13.86
N ILE A 103 0.92 -5.53 12.95
CA ILE A 103 1.72 -5.92 11.79
C ILE A 103 2.97 -5.06 11.74
N SER A 104 3.90 -5.38 10.85
CA SER A 104 4.99 -4.46 10.50
C SER A 104 4.68 -3.91 9.12
N ARG A 105 4.94 -2.63 8.90
CA ARG A 105 4.55 -1.97 7.65
C ARG A 105 5.64 -1.01 7.18
N PHE A 106 5.86 -1.00 5.86
CA PHE A 106 6.59 0.06 5.15
C PHE A 106 5.61 0.66 4.15
N TRP A 107 5.54 1.99 4.05
CA TRP A 107 4.57 2.59 3.12
C TRP A 107 5.01 3.96 2.64
N VAL A 108 4.39 4.37 1.55
CA VAL A 108 4.44 5.74 1.03
C VAL A 108 3.01 6.25 0.97
N GLU A 109 2.84 7.55 1.09
CA GLU A 109 1.50 8.14 1.12
C GLU A 109 1.42 9.43 0.34
N LYS A 110 0.22 9.72 -0.14
CA LYS A 110 -0.11 10.95 -0.86
C LYS A 110 -1.34 11.56 -0.22
N HIS A 111 -1.20 12.79 0.28
CA HIS A 111 -2.28 13.53 0.90
C HIS A 111 -2.99 14.45 -0.10
N GLY A 112 -4.14 15.02 0.30
CA GLY A 112 -4.87 15.96 -0.51
C GLY A 112 -5.67 15.31 -1.62
N VAL A 113 -5.96 14.03 -1.49
CA VAL A 113 -6.76 13.26 -2.43
C VAL A 113 -7.87 12.53 -1.67
N SER A 114 -8.89 12.10 -2.38
CA SER A 114 -10.02 11.38 -1.78
C SER A 114 -10.63 10.39 -2.75
N ILE A 115 -10.92 9.20 -2.26
CA ILE A 115 -11.65 8.19 -3.01
C ILE A 115 -13.06 8.71 -3.41
N TYR A 116 -13.60 9.66 -2.66
CA TYR A 116 -14.92 10.26 -2.92
C TYR A 116 -14.87 11.47 -3.85
N ASN A 117 -13.69 11.93 -4.23
CA ASN A 117 -13.52 13.07 -5.15
C ASN A 117 -12.91 12.58 -6.47
N LYS A 118 -13.77 12.35 -7.47
CA LYS A 118 -13.36 11.83 -8.77
C LYS A 118 -12.31 12.71 -9.46
N ASN A 119 -12.28 14.00 -9.16
CA ASN A 119 -11.27 14.91 -9.72
C ASN A 119 -9.86 14.57 -9.25
N THR A 120 -9.71 13.82 -8.15
CA THR A 120 -8.40 13.40 -7.64
C THR A 120 -8.02 11.99 -8.08
N TRP A 121 -8.92 11.25 -8.71
CA TRP A 121 -8.68 9.83 -9.04
C TRP A 121 -7.49 9.62 -9.97
N ARG A 122 -7.34 10.48 -10.96
CA ARG A 122 -6.22 10.33 -11.90
C ARG A 122 -4.88 10.41 -11.19
N GLU A 123 -4.69 11.38 -10.32
CA GLU A 123 -3.42 11.50 -9.59
C GLU A 123 -3.23 10.40 -8.56
N ILE A 124 -4.32 9.85 -7.99
CA ILE A 124 -4.23 8.66 -7.13
C ILE A 124 -3.75 7.47 -7.95
N PHE A 125 -4.34 7.23 -9.12
CA PHE A 125 -3.98 6.11 -10.00
C PHE A 125 -2.53 6.22 -10.46
N GLU A 126 -2.09 7.41 -10.84
CA GLU A 126 -0.69 7.66 -11.22
C GLU A 126 0.26 7.37 -10.06
N PHE A 127 -0.10 7.80 -8.86
CA PHE A 127 0.65 7.51 -7.64
C PHE A 127 0.71 6.00 -7.38
N PHE A 128 -0.40 5.29 -7.47
CA PHE A 128 -0.46 3.84 -7.29
C PHE A 128 0.46 3.11 -8.25
N VAL A 129 0.37 3.44 -9.53
CA VAL A 129 1.17 2.79 -10.58
C VAL A 129 2.65 3.06 -10.37
N GLU A 130 3.01 4.32 -10.14
CA GLU A 130 4.41 4.71 -9.96
C GLU A 130 5.01 4.02 -8.73
N LYS A 131 4.35 4.10 -7.60
CA LYS A 131 4.91 3.61 -6.33
C LYS A 131 4.89 2.09 -6.26
N MET A 132 3.82 1.45 -6.70
CA MET A 132 3.78 -0.02 -6.72
C MET A 132 4.81 -0.59 -7.68
N THR A 133 4.97 0.01 -8.84
CA THR A 133 6.00 -0.42 -9.81
C THR A 133 7.40 -0.36 -9.19
N ALA A 134 7.68 0.73 -8.47
CA ALA A 134 8.98 0.89 -7.80
C ALA A 134 9.18 -0.14 -6.68
N PHE A 135 8.16 -0.36 -5.86
CA PHE A 135 8.21 -1.41 -4.83
C PHE A 135 8.46 -2.79 -5.44
N GLU A 136 7.74 -3.11 -6.52
CA GLU A 136 7.90 -4.41 -7.20
C GLU A 136 9.31 -4.59 -7.77
N MET A 137 9.86 -3.53 -8.36
CA MET A 137 11.22 -3.57 -8.90
C MET A 137 12.25 -3.92 -7.83
N VAL A 138 12.18 -3.25 -6.69
CA VAL A 138 13.09 -3.52 -5.57
C VAL A 138 12.88 -4.93 -5.04
N TYR A 139 11.62 -5.35 -4.89
CA TYR A 139 11.31 -6.69 -4.40
C TYR A 139 11.89 -7.77 -5.31
N TYR A 140 11.68 -7.67 -6.62
CA TYR A 140 12.19 -8.67 -7.55
C TYR A 140 13.71 -8.68 -7.61
N GLU A 141 14.35 -7.52 -7.53
CA GLU A 141 15.81 -7.43 -7.56
C GLU A 141 16.44 -8.05 -6.31
N TYR A 142 15.82 -7.87 -5.16
CA TYR A 142 16.35 -8.34 -3.87
C TYR A 142 15.55 -9.51 -3.29
N GLU A 143 14.78 -10.19 -4.10
CA GLU A 143 13.87 -11.27 -3.66
C GLU A 143 14.59 -12.34 -2.86
N GLU A 144 15.71 -12.85 -3.37
CA GLU A 144 16.48 -13.90 -2.68
C GLU A 144 16.98 -13.44 -1.32
N PHE A 145 17.47 -12.20 -1.25
CA PHE A 145 17.94 -11.61 0.00
C PHE A 145 16.80 -11.48 1.01
N ILE A 146 15.64 -11.01 0.56
CA ILE A 146 14.47 -10.80 1.44
C ILE A 146 13.98 -12.15 1.98
N LYS A 147 13.97 -13.20 1.16
CA LYS A 147 13.50 -14.53 1.54
C LYS A 147 14.46 -15.30 2.42
N ASP A 148 15.70 -14.89 2.50
CA ASP A 148 16.72 -15.56 3.28
C ASP A 148 16.62 -15.16 4.76
N VAL A 149 15.56 -15.65 5.39
CA VAL A 149 15.24 -15.38 6.80
C VAL A 149 15.41 -16.64 7.64
#